data_be32ac5e817b51a191fc2fccb4551561
#
_entry.id   be32ac5e817b51a191fc2fccb4551561
#
_cell.length_a   1.000
_cell.length_b   1.000
_cell.length_c   1.000
_cell.angle_alpha   90.00
_cell.angle_beta   90.00
_cell.angle_gamma   90.00
#
_symmetry.space_group_name_H-M   'P 1'
#
loop_
_entity.id
_entity.type
_entity.pdbx_description
1 polymer ?
#
loop_
_entity_poly.entity_id
_entity_poly.type
_entity_poly.pdbx_seq_one_letter_code
_entity_poly.pdbx_strand_id
1 'polypeptide(L)'
;QRADISAYELIDIVEKYNGILVPAHCFTPHKSFYGNCTDRLEKIFKEKYSKIPAIELGLSSDTFLADTISELESKTFLTNSDAHSLPKIAREYNKILVGDISFKELLKALKNEDGRKIITNYGLDPKLGKYHRTYCEVCGKNIPGDAPVTVCDTCDSRNITMGGYDRIEIIKDKKETKSP
;
A
#
# COMPACT_ATOMS: atom_id res chain seq x y z
N GLN A 1 -11.23 14.78 10.33
CA GLN A 1 -10.62 15.03 11.65
C GLN A 1 -9.32 14.22 11.76
N ARG A 2 -8.30 14.77 12.37
CA ARG A 2 -7.04 14.09 12.67
C ARG A 2 -7.07 13.66 14.13
N ALA A 3 -6.80 12.37 14.39
CA ALA A 3 -6.62 11.88 15.75
C ALA A 3 -5.15 12.09 16.18
N ASP A 4 -4.94 12.52 17.42
CA ASP A 4 -3.61 12.68 18.01
C ASP A 4 -3.22 11.39 18.75
N ILE A 5 -3.12 10.29 17.98
CA ILE A 5 -2.70 8.98 18.44
C ILE A 5 -1.72 8.37 17.43
N SER A 6 -0.78 7.58 17.92
CA SER A 6 0.14 6.85 17.05
C SER A 6 -0.56 5.67 16.36
N ALA A 7 -0.02 5.24 15.22
CA ALA A 7 -0.49 4.03 14.54
C ALA A 7 -0.33 2.78 15.42
N TYR A 8 0.67 2.76 16.28
CA TYR A 8 0.92 1.69 17.24
C TYR A 8 -0.21 1.57 18.29
N GLU A 9 -0.67 2.71 18.82
CA GLU A 9 -1.77 2.77 19.79
C GLU A 9 -3.12 2.48 19.13
N LEU A 10 -3.27 2.84 17.86
CA LEU A 10 -4.50 2.61 17.11
C LEU A 10 -4.87 1.13 17.04
N ILE A 11 -3.89 0.22 17.00
CA ILE A 11 -4.15 -1.23 16.99
C ILE A 11 -4.93 -1.65 18.25
N ASP A 12 -4.54 -1.17 19.44
CA ASP A 12 -5.22 -1.54 20.68
C ASP A 12 -6.68 -1.04 20.70
N ILE A 13 -6.90 0.16 20.16
CA ILE A 13 -8.24 0.72 20.05
C ILE A 13 -9.10 -0.13 19.11
N VAL A 14 -8.56 -0.48 17.95
CA VAL A 14 -9.26 -1.30 16.94
C VAL A 14 -9.60 -2.67 17.51
N GLU A 15 -8.66 -3.32 18.19
CA GLU A 15 -8.88 -4.63 18.83
C GLU A 15 -9.95 -4.56 19.93
N LYS A 16 -9.92 -3.50 20.75
CA LYS A 16 -10.95 -3.30 21.80
C LYS A 16 -12.37 -3.30 21.23
N TYR A 17 -12.55 -2.88 20.00
CA TYR A 17 -13.84 -2.86 19.30
C TYR A 17 -14.03 -4.05 18.35
N ASN A 18 -13.23 -5.11 18.48
CA ASN A 18 -13.25 -6.30 17.61
C ASN A 18 -13.08 -5.96 16.11
N GLY A 19 -12.34 -4.90 15.81
CA GLY A 19 -12.01 -4.48 14.46
C GLY A 19 -10.68 -5.04 13.98
N ILE A 20 -10.28 -4.61 12.79
CA ILE A 20 -8.95 -4.86 12.21
C ILE A 20 -8.34 -3.55 11.72
N LEU A 21 -7.01 -3.46 11.79
CA LEU A 21 -6.27 -2.38 11.17
C LEU A 21 -5.72 -2.86 9.83
N VAL A 22 -6.07 -2.15 8.78
CA VAL A 22 -5.48 -2.33 7.45
C VAL A 22 -4.89 -0.99 7.02
N PRO A 23 -3.55 -0.86 6.92
CA PRO A 23 -2.92 0.34 6.42
C PRO A 23 -3.37 0.66 5.00
N ALA A 24 -3.90 1.86 4.79
CA ALA A 24 -4.42 2.32 3.50
C ALA A 24 -3.31 2.85 2.60
N HIS A 25 -3.46 2.69 1.27
CA HIS A 25 -2.64 3.25 0.19
C HIS A 25 -1.14 3.35 0.54
N CYS A 26 -0.55 2.22 0.98
CA CYS A 26 0.74 2.17 1.67
C CYS A 26 1.92 2.80 0.91
N PHE A 27 1.84 2.92 -0.42
CA PHE A 27 2.90 3.43 -1.29
C PHE A 27 2.63 4.82 -1.87
N THR A 28 1.48 5.43 -1.53
CA THR A 28 1.12 6.75 -2.05
C THR A 28 2.00 7.83 -1.38
N PRO A 29 2.66 8.71 -2.13
CA PRO A 29 3.41 9.82 -1.57
C PRO A 29 2.60 10.67 -0.60
N HIS A 30 3.27 11.31 0.36
CA HIS A 30 2.75 12.28 1.34
C HIS A 30 1.88 11.73 2.49
N LYS A 31 1.11 10.65 2.30
CA LYS A 31 0.09 10.22 3.26
C LYS A 31 0.08 8.72 3.50
N SER A 32 1.23 8.06 3.39
CA SER A 32 1.30 6.62 3.57
C SER A 32 2.51 6.20 4.39
N PHE A 33 2.52 4.95 4.81
CA PHE A 33 3.63 4.42 5.59
C PHE A 33 4.92 4.37 4.76
N TYR A 34 4.94 3.63 3.66
CA TYR A 34 6.14 3.51 2.83
C TYR A 34 6.45 4.77 2.02
N GLY A 35 5.43 5.48 1.58
CA GLY A 35 5.62 6.67 0.75
C GLY A 35 6.33 7.82 1.46
N ASN A 36 6.14 7.97 2.77
CA ASN A 36 6.70 9.13 3.49
C ASN A 36 7.07 8.91 4.96
N CYS A 37 6.70 7.77 5.58
CA CYS A 37 6.85 7.62 7.02
C CYS A 37 7.97 6.64 7.40
N THR A 38 8.07 5.51 6.73
CA THR A 38 9.01 4.44 7.10
C THR A 38 9.45 3.64 5.88
N ASP A 39 10.52 2.89 6.01
CA ASP A 39 10.96 1.87 5.07
C ASP A 39 10.51 0.46 5.47
N ARG A 40 10.02 0.30 6.73
CA ARG A 40 9.51 -0.97 7.26
C ARG A 40 8.35 -0.69 8.22
N LEU A 41 7.23 -1.40 8.03
CA LEU A 41 6.06 -1.32 8.93
C LEU A 41 6.39 -1.87 10.31
N GLU A 42 7.26 -2.87 10.40
CA GLU A 42 7.73 -3.43 11.67
C GLU A 42 8.37 -2.38 12.58
N LYS A 43 9.02 -1.36 12.04
CA LYS A 43 9.58 -0.24 12.83
C LYS A 43 8.50 0.57 13.54
N ILE A 44 7.32 0.69 12.93
CA ILE A 44 6.18 1.44 13.46
C ILE A 44 5.37 0.57 14.43
N PHE A 45 5.04 -0.65 14.00
CA PHE A 45 4.10 -1.51 14.72
C PHE A 45 4.76 -2.47 15.70
N LYS A 46 6.08 -2.67 15.59
CA LYS A 46 6.89 -3.53 16.49
C LYS A 46 6.25 -4.91 16.64
N GLU A 47 6.12 -5.42 17.86
CA GLU A 47 5.50 -6.71 18.17
C GLU A 47 4.03 -6.82 17.72
N LYS A 48 3.35 -5.70 17.50
CA LYS A 48 1.97 -5.67 17.00
C LYS A 48 1.87 -5.82 15.47
N TYR A 49 2.99 -5.85 14.76
CA TYR A 49 2.99 -6.01 13.30
C TYR A 49 2.27 -7.27 12.84
N SER A 50 2.38 -8.37 13.61
CA SER A 50 1.68 -9.63 13.34
C SER A 50 0.15 -9.53 13.38
N LYS A 51 -0.40 -8.50 14.04
CA LYS A 51 -1.84 -8.25 14.14
C LYS A 51 -2.43 -7.58 12.90
N ILE A 52 -1.59 -7.09 11.99
CA ILE A 52 -1.99 -6.51 10.72
C ILE A 52 -2.10 -7.64 9.68
N PRO A 53 -3.30 -8.07 9.29
CA PRO A 53 -3.44 -9.21 8.36
C PRO A 53 -3.22 -8.82 6.91
N ALA A 54 -3.47 -7.57 6.56
CA ALA A 54 -3.45 -7.10 5.18
C ALA A 54 -2.98 -5.65 5.09
N ILE A 55 -2.52 -5.26 3.91
CA ILE A 55 -2.25 -3.88 3.53
C ILE A 55 -3.01 -3.52 2.26
N GLU A 56 -3.32 -2.25 2.09
CA GLU A 56 -3.92 -1.75 0.86
C GLU A 56 -2.85 -1.04 0.03
N LEU A 57 -2.77 -1.44 -1.25
CA LEU A 57 -1.68 -1.05 -2.15
C LEU A 57 -1.80 0.40 -2.61
N GLY A 58 -3.04 0.88 -2.81
CA GLY A 58 -3.33 2.19 -3.43
C GLY A 58 -3.05 2.21 -4.93
N LEU A 59 -3.31 3.36 -5.54
CA LEU A 59 -3.21 3.57 -6.99
C LEU A 59 -1.75 3.67 -7.50
N SER A 60 -0.76 3.69 -6.62
CA SER A 60 0.65 3.91 -6.98
C SER A 60 1.48 2.63 -7.05
N SER A 61 0.88 1.49 -6.69
CA SER A 61 1.54 0.19 -6.63
C SER A 61 0.60 -0.94 -7.00
N ASP A 62 1.16 -2.09 -7.26
CA ASP A 62 0.47 -3.36 -7.49
C ASP A 62 1.06 -4.48 -6.63
N THR A 63 0.49 -5.67 -6.77
CA THR A 63 0.90 -6.86 -6.04
C THR A 63 2.35 -7.24 -6.34
N PHE A 64 2.78 -7.15 -7.59
CA PHE A 64 4.14 -7.51 -7.99
C PHE A 64 5.18 -6.60 -7.36
N LEU A 65 4.94 -5.31 -7.38
CA LEU A 65 5.83 -4.33 -6.76
C LEU A 65 5.90 -4.51 -5.24
N ALA A 66 4.75 -4.66 -4.57
CA ALA A 66 4.69 -4.84 -3.13
C ALA A 66 5.37 -6.14 -2.66
N ASP A 67 5.25 -7.22 -3.43
CA ASP A 67 5.85 -8.51 -3.11
C ASP A 67 7.40 -8.52 -3.16
N THR A 68 8.03 -7.47 -3.66
CA THR A 68 9.49 -7.28 -3.58
C THR A 68 9.99 -6.87 -2.19
N ILE A 69 9.07 -6.61 -1.24
CA ILE A 69 9.39 -6.23 0.14
C ILE A 69 9.15 -7.43 1.06
N SER A 70 10.22 -7.98 1.65
CA SER A 70 10.18 -9.25 2.38
C SER A 70 9.24 -9.26 3.58
N GLU A 71 9.14 -8.14 4.32
CA GLU A 71 8.23 -8.06 5.48
C GLU A 71 6.75 -8.25 5.10
N LEU A 72 6.37 -8.01 3.84
CA LEU A 72 5.02 -8.15 3.34
C LEU A 72 4.64 -9.58 2.92
N GLU A 73 5.56 -10.52 2.94
CA GLU A 73 5.35 -11.90 2.49
C GLU A 73 4.20 -12.61 3.22
N SER A 74 3.96 -12.24 4.48
CA SER A 74 2.88 -12.78 5.31
C SER A 74 1.58 -11.98 5.21
N LYS A 75 1.53 -10.92 4.41
CA LYS A 75 0.39 -10.00 4.36
C LYS A 75 -0.47 -10.26 3.13
N THR A 76 -1.76 -10.10 3.30
CA THR A 76 -2.70 -10.10 2.18
C THR A 76 -2.73 -8.72 1.54
N PHE A 77 -2.67 -8.66 0.21
CA PHE A 77 -2.74 -7.42 -0.54
C PHE A 77 -4.18 -7.11 -0.93
N LEU A 78 -4.59 -5.87 -0.71
CA LEU A 78 -5.88 -5.33 -1.10
C LEU A 78 -5.70 -4.18 -2.08
N THR A 79 -6.66 -4.05 -2.98
CA THR A 79 -6.77 -2.94 -3.92
C THR A 79 -8.17 -2.36 -3.81
N ASN A 80 -8.27 -1.12 -3.35
CA ASN A 80 -9.56 -0.48 -3.12
C ASN A 80 -9.64 0.85 -3.87
N SER A 81 -10.86 1.27 -4.19
CA SER A 81 -11.09 2.42 -5.06
C SER A 81 -10.69 3.78 -4.47
N ASP A 82 -10.54 3.89 -3.15
CA ASP A 82 -10.34 5.18 -2.44
C ASP A 82 -11.26 6.28 -2.99
N ALA A 83 -12.55 5.94 -3.14
CA ALA A 83 -13.52 6.75 -3.88
C ALA A 83 -13.96 7.97 -3.09
N HIS A 84 -13.65 9.16 -3.61
CA HIS A 84 -14.12 10.44 -3.10
C HIS A 84 -15.28 11.04 -3.95
N SER A 85 -15.80 10.27 -4.90
CA SER A 85 -16.95 10.66 -5.75
C SER A 85 -17.61 9.41 -6.34
N LEU A 86 -18.90 9.52 -6.70
CA LEU A 86 -19.68 8.39 -7.23
C LEU A 86 -19.04 7.68 -8.43
N PRO A 87 -18.51 8.38 -9.46
CA PRO A 87 -17.89 7.72 -10.61
C PRO A 87 -16.62 6.92 -10.29
N LYS A 88 -16.05 7.09 -9.08
CA LYS A 88 -14.83 6.38 -8.66
C LYS A 88 -15.14 5.15 -7.82
N ILE A 89 -16.37 4.91 -7.44
CA ILE A 89 -16.77 3.71 -6.69
C ILE A 89 -16.50 2.48 -7.56
N ALA A 90 -15.87 1.47 -6.95
CA ALA A 90 -15.53 0.19 -7.58
C ALA A 90 -14.63 0.30 -8.84
N ARG A 91 -13.91 1.41 -9.02
CA ARG A 91 -12.84 1.47 -10.04
C ARG A 91 -11.71 0.50 -9.75
N GLU A 92 -11.55 0.15 -8.48
CA GLU A 92 -10.69 -0.91 -7.96
C GLU A 92 -11.45 -1.71 -6.92
N TYR A 93 -11.27 -3.02 -6.90
CA TYR A 93 -11.97 -3.93 -5.99
C TYR A 93 -11.26 -5.27 -5.89
N ASN A 94 -11.67 -6.08 -4.91
CA ASN A 94 -11.11 -7.40 -4.67
C ASN A 94 -12.16 -8.48 -4.87
N LYS A 95 -11.77 -9.61 -5.45
CA LYS A 95 -12.55 -10.84 -5.45
C LYS A 95 -12.14 -11.69 -4.25
N ILE A 96 -13.07 -11.98 -3.38
CA ILE A 96 -12.82 -12.66 -2.11
C ILE A 96 -13.55 -14.00 -2.08
N LEU A 97 -12.87 -15.06 -1.69
CA LEU A 97 -13.48 -16.37 -1.43
C LEU A 97 -13.84 -16.44 0.06
N VAL A 98 -15.13 -16.50 0.34
CA VAL A 98 -15.69 -16.60 1.69
C VAL A 98 -16.76 -17.70 1.72
N GLY A 99 -17.02 -18.24 2.91
CA GLY A 99 -18.09 -19.22 3.09
C GLY A 99 -19.46 -18.59 3.29
N ASP A 100 -19.49 -17.35 3.80
CA ASP A 100 -20.69 -16.56 4.04
C ASP A 100 -20.34 -15.07 4.03
N ILE A 101 -21.35 -14.20 3.87
CA ILE A 101 -21.17 -12.75 3.93
C ILE A 101 -21.20 -12.30 5.38
N SER A 102 -20.04 -12.36 6.03
CA SER A 102 -19.88 -11.94 7.42
C SER A 102 -18.49 -11.35 7.68
N PHE A 103 -18.37 -10.52 8.73
CA PHE A 103 -17.09 -9.98 9.15
C PHE A 103 -16.09 -11.07 9.55
N LYS A 104 -16.58 -12.14 10.18
CA LYS A 104 -15.76 -13.30 10.56
C LYS A 104 -15.13 -13.99 9.34
N GLU A 105 -15.90 -14.19 8.28
CA GLU A 105 -15.40 -14.80 7.04
C GLU A 105 -14.44 -13.85 6.28
N LEU A 106 -14.69 -12.54 6.32
CA LEU A 106 -13.73 -11.53 5.80
C LEU A 106 -12.41 -11.63 6.56
N LEU A 107 -12.42 -11.70 7.88
CA LEU A 107 -11.21 -11.86 8.69
C LEU A 107 -10.40 -13.10 8.30
N LYS A 108 -11.09 -14.24 8.11
CA LYS A 108 -10.44 -15.46 7.63
C LYS A 108 -9.81 -15.27 6.26
N ALA A 109 -10.51 -14.59 5.35
CA ALA A 109 -9.97 -14.33 4.01
C ALA A 109 -8.72 -13.44 4.05
N LEU A 110 -8.70 -12.41 4.90
CA LEU A 110 -7.53 -11.55 5.08
C LEU A 110 -6.33 -12.25 5.73
N LYS A 111 -6.58 -13.34 6.48
CA LYS A 111 -5.55 -14.16 7.11
C LYS A 111 -5.21 -15.43 6.35
N ASN A 112 -5.88 -15.69 5.22
CA ASN A 112 -5.77 -16.93 4.44
C ASN A 112 -6.09 -18.19 5.27
N GLU A 113 -7.10 -18.12 6.15
CA GLU A 113 -7.54 -19.20 7.04
C GLU A 113 -8.68 -20.01 6.44
N ASP A 114 -8.73 -21.32 6.74
CA ASP A 114 -9.81 -22.23 6.37
C ASP A 114 -10.17 -22.22 4.86
N GLY A 115 -9.19 -21.99 3.98
CA GLY A 115 -9.37 -21.89 2.54
C GLY A 115 -10.03 -20.60 2.05
N ARG A 116 -10.32 -19.63 2.94
CA ARG A 116 -10.75 -18.28 2.60
C ARG A 116 -9.55 -17.45 2.16
N LYS A 117 -9.72 -16.63 1.12
CA LYS A 117 -8.61 -15.82 0.60
C LYS A 117 -9.09 -14.70 -0.33
N ILE A 118 -8.21 -13.76 -0.58
CA ILE A 118 -8.33 -12.86 -1.72
C ILE A 118 -7.92 -13.63 -2.97
N ILE A 119 -8.81 -13.74 -3.95
CA ILE A 119 -8.55 -14.50 -5.20
C ILE A 119 -7.86 -13.59 -6.22
N THR A 120 -8.33 -12.36 -6.33
CA THR A 120 -7.87 -11.43 -7.37
C THR A 120 -8.06 -10.00 -6.91
N ASN A 121 -7.09 -9.17 -7.20
CA ASN A 121 -7.15 -7.72 -7.08
C ASN A 121 -7.41 -7.14 -8.47
N TYR A 122 -8.48 -6.34 -8.61
CA TYR A 122 -8.80 -5.63 -9.84
C TYR A 122 -8.48 -4.16 -9.65
N GLY A 123 -7.47 -3.67 -10.33
CA GLY A 123 -7.02 -2.30 -10.22
C GLY A 123 -6.57 -1.72 -11.56
N LEU A 124 -6.32 -0.43 -11.57
CA LEU A 124 -5.73 0.27 -12.69
C LEU A 124 -4.22 -0.01 -12.73
N ASP A 125 -3.64 0.05 -13.92
CA ASP A 125 -2.18 0.00 -14.05
C ASP A 125 -1.57 1.18 -13.25
N PRO A 126 -0.71 0.93 -12.25
CA PRO A 126 -0.09 1.99 -11.46
C PRO A 126 0.66 3.04 -12.29
N LYS A 127 1.14 2.67 -13.48
CA LYS A 127 1.82 3.58 -14.43
C LYS A 127 0.94 4.72 -14.92
N LEU A 128 -0.38 4.57 -14.84
CA LEU A 128 -1.34 5.63 -15.18
C LEU A 128 -1.43 6.71 -14.09
N GLY A 129 -0.93 6.42 -12.89
CA GLY A 129 -0.98 7.34 -11.75
C GLY A 129 0.11 8.42 -11.84
N LYS A 130 -0.27 9.69 -11.59
CA LYS A 130 0.67 10.81 -11.50
C LYS A 130 1.88 10.49 -10.59
N TYR A 131 1.64 9.78 -9.51
CA TYR A 131 2.64 9.48 -8.48
C TYR A 131 3.23 8.07 -8.58
N HIS A 132 3.10 7.43 -9.72
CA HIS A 132 3.84 6.19 -9.99
C HIS A 132 5.35 6.47 -10.04
N ARG A 133 5.75 7.47 -10.83
CA ARG A 133 7.14 7.94 -10.94
C ARG A 133 7.35 9.23 -10.15
N THR A 134 8.61 9.48 -9.81
CA THR A 134 9.00 10.70 -9.11
C THR A 134 8.65 11.93 -9.93
N TYR A 135 8.04 12.91 -9.26
CA TYR A 135 7.54 14.14 -9.86
C TYR A 135 8.36 15.34 -9.39
N CYS A 136 8.80 16.17 -10.32
CA CYS A 136 9.50 17.41 -10.00
C CYS A 136 8.49 18.54 -9.74
N GLU A 137 8.51 19.10 -8.54
CA GLU A 137 7.61 20.20 -8.16
C GLU A 137 7.98 21.53 -8.84
N VAL A 138 9.22 21.67 -9.31
CA VAL A 138 9.70 22.87 -10.03
C VAL A 138 9.32 22.80 -11.50
N CYS A 139 9.59 21.69 -12.18
CA CYS A 139 9.28 21.51 -13.61
C CYS A 139 7.82 21.15 -13.87
N GLY A 140 7.07 20.72 -12.85
CA GLY A 140 5.68 20.32 -13.00
C GLY A 140 5.44 19.04 -13.80
N LYS A 141 6.43 18.10 -13.83
CA LYS A 141 6.35 16.86 -14.63
C LYS A 141 7.04 15.68 -13.95
N ASN A 142 6.68 14.47 -14.36
CA ASN A 142 7.40 13.27 -13.96
C ASN A 142 8.81 13.28 -14.53
N ILE A 143 9.76 12.79 -13.73
CA ILE A 143 11.16 12.72 -14.11
C ILE A 143 11.39 11.37 -14.82
N PRO A 144 11.92 11.37 -16.05
CA PRO A 144 12.27 10.15 -16.76
C PRO A 144 13.54 9.50 -16.17
N GLY A 145 13.89 8.32 -16.68
CA GLY A 145 15.12 7.60 -16.31
C GLY A 145 14.85 6.34 -15.49
N ASP A 146 15.91 5.64 -15.13
CA ASP A 146 15.84 4.42 -14.33
C ASP A 146 15.54 4.75 -12.87
N ALA A 147 14.68 3.95 -12.25
CA ALA A 147 14.37 4.10 -10.83
C ALA A 147 15.51 3.54 -9.94
N PRO A 148 15.79 4.12 -8.78
CA PRO A 148 15.09 5.28 -8.19
C PRO A 148 15.64 6.63 -8.66
N VAL A 149 14.75 7.58 -8.91
CA VAL A 149 15.10 8.95 -9.25
C VAL A 149 14.99 9.86 -8.03
N THR A 150 16.07 10.57 -7.69
CA THR A 150 16.17 11.42 -6.49
C THR A 150 16.50 12.89 -6.78
N VAL A 151 16.76 13.22 -8.04
CA VAL A 151 17.06 14.58 -8.51
C VAL A 151 16.44 14.75 -9.88
N CYS A 152 15.94 15.94 -10.18
CA CYS A 152 15.43 16.26 -11.51
C CYS A 152 16.58 16.47 -12.50
N ASP A 153 16.59 15.71 -13.59
CA ASP A 153 17.57 15.79 -14.67
C ASP A 153 17.48 17.06 -15.53
N THR A 154 16.34 17.74 -15.46
CA THR A 154 16.06 18.93 -16.27
C THR A 154 16.46 20.24 -15.57
N CYS A 155 16.34 20.30 -14.23
CA CYS A 155 16.59 21.54 -13.47
C CYS A 155 17.44 21.33 -12.22
N ASP A 156 18.04 20.16 -12.05
CA ASP A 156 18.87 19.76 -10.91
C ASP A 156 18.21 19.94 -9.53
N SER A 157 16.89 20.11 -9.52
CA SER A 157 16.12 20.32 -8.30
C SER A 157 15.96 19.02 -7.50
N ARG A 158 16.09 19.16 -6.18
CA ARG A 158 15.71 18.13 -5.19
C ARG A 158 14.35 18.37 -4.59
N ASN A 159 13.62 19.42 -5.03
CA ASN A 159 12.23 19.63 -4.64
C ASN A 159 11.35 18.70 -5.49
N ILE A 160 11.28 17.44 -5.05
CA ILE A 160 10.61 16.34 -5.74
C ILE A 160 9.61 15.66 -4.83
N THR A 161 8.55 15.11 -5.40
CA THR A 161 7.68 14.12 -4.77
C THR A 161 8.06 12.75 -5.29
N MET A 162 8.66 11.94 -4.42
CA MET A 162 9.11 10.59 -4.79
C MET A 162 7.91 9.70 -5.15
N GLY A 163 7.93 9.12 -6.33
CA GLY A 163 6.88 8.22 -6.80
C GLY A 163 6.88 6.87 -6.08
N GLY A 164 5.73 6.19 -6.10
CA GLY A 164 5.57 4.90 -5.43
C GLY A 164 6.55 3.84 -5.95
N TYR A 165 6.72 3.77 -7.27
CA TYR A 165 7.69 2.86 -7.89
C TYR A 165 9.13 3.17 -7.49
N ASP A 166 9.55 4.44 -7.61
CA ASP A 166 10.90 4.85 -7.21
C ASP A 166 11.17 4.58 -5.72
N ARG A 167 10.14 4.74 -4.86
CA ARG A 167 10.25 4.43 -3.45
C ARG A 167 10.40 2.94 -3.19
N ILE A 168 9.64 2.09 -3.89
CA ILE A 168 9.73 0.63 -3.79
C ILE A 168 11.13 0.18 -4.22
N GLU A 169 11.68 0.72 -5.30
CA GLU A 169 13.03 0.41 -5.76
C GLU A 169 14.12 0.69 -4.69
N ILE A 170 13.90 1.68 -3.83
CA ILE A 170 14.81 1.98 -2.70
C ILE A 170 14.68 0.97 -1.58
N ILE A 171 13.45 0.55 -1.26
CA ILE A 171 13.17 -0.25 -0.05
C ILE A 171 13.01 -1.75 -0.30
N LYS A 172 12.93 -2.18 -1.56
CA LYS A 172 12.86 -3.60 -1.90
C LYS A 172 14.09 -4.36 -1.42
N ASP A 173 13.89 -5.58 -0.98
CA ASP A 173 14.93 -6.47 -0.46
C ASP A 173 14.81 -7.91 -0.98
N LYS A 174 13.88 -8.16 -1.89
CA LYS A 174 13.75 -9.42 -2.65
C LYS A 174 14.00 -9.16 -4.14
N LYS A 175 14.63 -10.13 -4.81
CA LYS A 175 14.86 -10.10 -6.27
C LYS A 175 13.74 -10.77 -7.05
N GLU A 176 13.08 -11.75 -6.44
CA GLU A 176 12.02 -12.54 -7.06
C GLU A 176 10.71 -12.35 -6.29
N THR A 177 9.62 -12.28 -7.01
CA THR A 177 8.27 -12.19 -6.46
C THR A 177 7.62 -13.57 -6.46
N LYS A 178 6.76 -13.83 -5.49
CA LYS A 178 5.93 -15.04 -5.43
C LYS A 178 4.54 -14.82 -6.06
N SER A 179 4.22 -13.57 -6.38
CA SER A 179 2.94 -13.24 -7.00
C SER A 179 2.83 -13.86 -8.38
N PRO A 180 1.71 -14.52 -8.68
CA PRO A 180 1.48 -15.17 -9.98
C PRO A 180 1.31 -14.16 -11.11
#